data_181a5f407eceaead4571865cf29b0661
#
_entry.id   181a5f407eceaead4571865cf29b0661
#
_cell.length_a   1.000
_cell.length_b   1.000
_cell.length_c   1.000
_cell.angle_alpha   90.00
_cell.angle_beta   90.00
_cell.angle_gamma   90.00
#
_symmetry.space_group_name_H-M   'P 1'
#
loop_
_entity.id
_entity.type
_entity.pdbx_description
1 polymer ?
#
loop_
_entity_poly.entity_id
_entity_poly.type
_entity_poly.pdbx_seq_one_letter_code
_entity_poly.pdbx_strand_id
1 'polypeptide(L)'
;MNIPEPKSVLQSNPEPTETEIEIEIEVEDSPEEPTYPDDLTQHRLRLAIEEYQQWCADNYDVLNIDLDGIPVEISTKMKKTAGKVLAIQASDQVELIRYAYGAYKKWGWEQFAETIRHELIHVHTVQNYSRGGHGKLFKSLVEPMNTHRHCESFSTDEAKYHLFCTECDKLVAHKFRRSKTVKQPENYRSRCCNAPLRVENNR
;
A
#
# COMPACT_ATOMS: atom_id res chain seq x y z
N MET A 1 -46.84 -79.26 19.58
CA MET A 1 -45.66 -78.74 20.20
C MET A 1 -45.65 -77.21 19.91
N ASN A 2 -46.04 -76.43 20.91
CA ASN A 2 -46.12 -74.96 20.81
C ASN A 2 -44.82 -74.35 21.36
N ILE A 3 -44.18 -73.59 20.53
CA ILE A 3 -42.99 -72.75 20.96
C ILE A 3 -43.52 -71.37 21.28
N PRO A 4 -43.29 -70.79 22.47
CA PRO A 4 -43.72 -69.42 22.76
C PRO A 4 -42.69 -68.40 22.24
N GLU A 5 -43.19 -67.29 21.67
CA GLU A 5 -42.44 -66.17 21.24
C GLU A 5 -41.89 -65.34 22.41
N PRO A 6 -40.71 -64.77 22.32
CA PRO A 6 -40.18 -63.83 23.36
C PRO A 6 -40.74 -62.42 23.18
N LYS A 7 -41.26 -61.84 24.26
CA LYS A 7 -41.70 -60.45 24.36
C LYS A 7 -40.50 -59.50 24.29
N SER A 8 -40.48 -58.62 23.28
CA SER A 8 -39.52 -57.52 23.22
C SER A 8 -39.96 -56.42 24.17
N VAL A 9 -39.10 -56.14 25.13
CA VAL A 9 -39.19 -54.94 25.99
C VAL A 9 -38.42 -53.83 25.31
N LEU A 10 -39.15 -52.86 24.75
CA LEU A 10 -38.59 -51.59 24.28
C LEU A 10 -38.21 -50.73 25.51
N GLN A 11 -36.93 -50.64 25.80
CA GLN A 11 -36.38 -49.61 26.68
C GLN A 11 -36.19 -48.33 25.86
N SER A 12 -36.97 -47.32 26.18
CA SER A 12 -36.79 -45.94 25.70
C SER A 12 -35.55 -45.34 26.37
N ASN A 13 -34.50 -45.13 25.59
CA ASN A 13 -33.40 -44.26 26.00
C ASN A 13 -33.86 -42.80 26.00
N PRO A 14 -33.55 -41.99 27.02
CA PRO A 14 -33.78 -40.56 26.98
C PRO A 14 -32.82 -39.92 25.97
N GLU A 15 -33.36 -39.06 25.11
CA GLU A 15 -32.56 -38.21 24.21
C GLU A 15 -31.63 -37.30 25.02
N PRO A 16 -30.38 -37.08 24.57
CA PRO A 16 -29.52 -36.12 25.20
C PRO A 16 -30.07 -34.69 24.96
N THR A 17 -30.36 -33.98 26.03
CA THR A 17 -30.65 -32.56 25.97
C THR A 17 -29.41 -31.83 25.44
N GLU A 18 -29.53 -31.26 24.22
CA GLU A 18 -28.57 -30.32 23.67
C GLU A 18 -28.54 -29.09 24.58
N THR A 19 -27.52 -29.02 25.42
CA THR A 19 -27.15 -27.78 26.11
C THR A 19 -26.45 -26.93 25.05
N GLU A 20 -27.13 -25.93 24.49
CA GLU A 20 -26.52 -24.89 23.69
C GLU A 20 -25.48 -24.17 24.58
N ILE A 21 -24.21 -24.46 24.35
CA ILE A 21 -23.11 -23.68 24.90
C ILE A 21 -23.03 -22.44 24.01
N GLU A 22 -23.65 -21.34 24.44
CA GLU A 22 -23.37 -20.02 23.89
C GLU A 22 -21.90 -19.70 24.22
N ILE A 23 -21.02 -19.90 23.24
CA ILE A 23 -19.65 -19.38 23.29
C ILE A 23 -19.78 -17.89 22.99
N GLU A 24 -19.82 -17.06 24.01
CA GLU A 24 -19.54 -15.64 23.86
C GLU A 24 -18.10 -15.52 23.34
N ILE A 25 -17.93 -15.35 22.04
CA ILE A 25 -16.68 -14.94 21.44
C ILE A 25 -16.53 -13.47 21.84
N GLU A 26 -15.73 -13.18 22.88
CA GLU A 26 -15.20 -11.84 23.08
C GLU A 26 -14.43 -11.49 21.82
N VAL A 27 -15.06 -10.70 20.94
CA VAL A 27 -14.37 -10.04 19.83
C VAL A 27 -13.45 -9.03 20.51
N GLU A 28 -12.17 -9.39 20.68
CA GLU A 28 -11.15 -8.40 21.03
C GLU A 28 -11.23 -7.30 19.99
N ASP A 29 -11.63 -6.11 20.42
CA ASP A 29 -11.76 -4.92 19.62
C ASP A 29 -10.37 -4.61 19.08
N SER A 30 -10.11 -4.97 17.83
CA SER A 30 -8.82 -4.66 17.20
C SER A 30 -8.64 -3.15 17.25
N PRO A 31 -7.48 -2.63 17.69
CA PRO A 31 -7.27 -1.21 17.85
C PRO A 31 -7.57 -0.48 16.53
N GLU A 32 -8.42 0.55 16.61
CA GLU A 32 -8.80 1.35 15.44
C GLU A 32 -7.57 1.91 14.73
N GLU A 33 -7.60 1.89 13.41
CA GLU A 33 -6.53 2.46 12.58
C GLU A 33 -6.41 3.96 12.83
N PRO A 34 -5.22 4.49 13.21
CA PRO A 34 -5.04 5.91 13.47
C PRO A 34 -5.30 6.76 12.24
N THR A 35 -6.05 7.84 12.41
CA THR A 35 -6.33 8.82 11.37
C THR A 35 -5.83 10.20 11.79
N TYR A 36 -5.39 11.00 10.81
CA TYR A 36 -4.79 12.30 11.06
C TYR A 36 -5.36 13.37 10.12
N PRO A 37 -5.32 14.67 10.50
CA PRO A 37 -5.76 15.76 9.66
C PRO A 37 -4.98 15.88 8.34
N ASP A 38 -5.61 16.46 7.29
CA ASP A 38 -5.01 16.65 5.96
C ASP A 38 -4.14 17.91 5.83
N ASP A 39 -4.01 18.70 6.90
CA ASP A 39 -3.32 19.99 6.89
C ASP A 39 -2.07 20.06 7.80
N LEU A 40 -1.55 18.90 8.20
CA LEU A 40 -0.37 18.82 9.06
C LEU A 40 0.83 19.55 8.45
N THR A 41 1.61 20.22 9.30
CA THR A 41 2.95 20.71 8.93
C THR A 41 3.91 19.55 8.69
N GLN A 42 5.02 19.78 7.99
CA GLN A 42 6.01 18.71 7.72
C GLN A 42 6.48 17.99 9.01
N HIS A 43 6.71 18.76 10.08
CA HIS A 43 7.13 18.20 11.35
C HIS A 43 6.05 17.30 11.98
N ARG A 44 4.81 17.77 12.03
CA ARG A 44 3.67 16.98 12.57
C ARG A 44 3.36 15.77 11.68
N LEU A 45 3.44 15.93 10.36
CA LEU A 45 3.28 14.82 9.43
C LEU A 45 4.32 13.73 9.66
N ARG A 46 5.59 14.09 9.93
CA ARG A 46 6.63 13.13 10.25
C ARG A 46 6.26 12.31 11.50
N LEU A 47 5.84 12.98 12.56
CA LEU A 47 5.43 12.30 13.81
C LEU A 47 4.22 11.39 13.59
N ALA A 48 3.21 11.85 12.86
CA ALA A 48 2.04 11.05 12.52
C ALA A 48 2.41 9.80 11.68
N ILE A 49 3.35 9.93 10.74
CA ILE A 49 3.86 8.80 9.97
C ILE A 49 4.60 7.81 10.87
N GLU A 50 5.48 8.28 11.75
CA GLU A 50 6.24 7.41 12.68
C GLU A 50 5.28 6.61 13.58
N GLU A 51 4.27 7.27 14.15
CA GLU A 51 3.22 6.64 14.95
C GLU A 51 2.41 5.63 14.14
N TYR A 52 1.98 6.00 12.93
CA TYR A 52 1.22 5.11 12.06
C TYR A 52 2.05 3.90 11.57
N GLN A 53 3.33 4.09 11.28
CA GLN A 53 4.23 2.99 10.92
C GLN A 53 4.35 1.97 12.06
N GLN A 54 4.47 2.45 13.31
CA GLN A 54 4.51 1.56 14.47
C GLN A 54 3.18 0.82 14.62
N TRP A 55 2.05 1.54 14.51
CA TRP A 55 0.74 0.89 14.53
C TRP A 55 0.63 -0.21 13.46
N CYS A 56 1.09 0.05 12.24
CA CYS A 56 1.09 -0.96 11.18
C CYS A 56 1.98 -2.16 11.53
N ALA A 57 3.15 -1.93 12.10
CA ALA A 57 4.06 -3.02 12.51
C ALA A 57 3.42 -3.92 13.58
N ASP A 58 2.63 -3.35 14.47
CA ASP A 58 1.99 -4.05 15.59
C ASP A 58 0.68 -4.75 15.17
N ASN A 59 0.01 -4.29 14.10
CA ASN A 59 -1.34 -4.75 13.73
C ASN A 59 -1.45 -5.50 12.40
N TYR A 60 -0.41 -5.49 11.57
CA TYR A 60 -0.39 -6.29 10.34
C TYR A 60 0.49 -7.51 10.51
N ASP A 61 -0.07 -8.67 10.83
CA ASP A 61 0.63 -9.96 11.03
C ASP A 61 1.54 -10.38 9.87
N VAL A 62 1.27 -9.85 8.68
CA VAL A 62 2.07 -10.13 7.47
C VAL A 62 3.40 -9.38 7.45
N LEU A 63 3.58 -8.38 8.33
CA LEU A 63 4.81 -7.63 8.49
C LEU A 63 5.72 -8.27 9.54
N ASN A 64 6.97 -8.42 9.21
CA ASN A 64 8.05 -8.70 10.15
C ASN A 64 9.12 -7.63 9.89
N ILE A 65 9.03 -6.53 10.63
CA ILE A 65 9.88 -5.34 10.43
C ILE A 65 10.37 -4.81 11.78
N ASP A 66 11.57 -4.28 11.75
CA ASP A 66 12.14 -3.48 12.82
C ASP A 66 12.28 -2.04 12.32
N LEU A 67 11.62 -1.11 13.00
CA LEU A 67 11.64 0.31 12.68
C LEU A 67 12.66 1.11 13.51
N ASP A 68 13.29 0.47 14.48
CA ASP A 68 14.26 1.12 15.37
C ASP A 68 15.44 1.69 14.57
N GLY A 69 15.71 2.97 14.80
CA GLY A 69 16.82 3.67 14.15
C GLY A 69 16.61 4.00 12.67
N ILE A 70 15.44 3.71 12.08
CA ILE A 70 15.10 4.10 10.72
C ILE A 70 14.44 5.48 10.71
N PRO A 71 15.13 6.55 10.26
CA PRO A 71 14.55 7.88 10.25
C PRO A 71 13.49 8.03 9.15
N VAL A 72 12.46 8.82 9.46
CA VAL A 72 11.45 9.29 8.50
C VAL A 72 11.79 10.70 8.03
N GLU A 73 11.90 10.91 6.73
CA GLU A 73 12.13 12.20 6.12
C GLU A 73 10.94 12.69 5.29
N ILE A 74 10.57 13.97 5.44
CA ILE A 74 9.56 14.63 4.61
C ILE A 74 10.23 15.52 3.57
N SER A 75 9.97 15.23 2.29
CA SER A 75 10.58 15.93 1.16
C SER A 75 9.58 16.83 0.43
N THR A 76 9.91 18.10 0.28
CA THR A 76 9.19 19.05 -0.60
C THR A 76 9.66 18.98 -2.05
N LYS A 77 10.76 18.25 -2.32
CA LYS A 77 11.39 18.18 -3.65
C LYS A 77 10.94 16.95 -4.46
N MET A 78 10.39 15.93 -3.82
CA MET A 78 9.87 14.74 -4.51
C MET A 78 8.62 15.11 -5.30
N LYS A 79 8.60 14.78 -6.60
CA LYS A 79 7.50 15.11 -7.53
C LYS A 79 6.99 13.89 -8.32
N LYS A 80 7.66 12.75 -8.23
CA LYS A 80 7.35 11.57 -9.06
C LYS A 80 6.93 10.34 -8.24
N THR A 81 7.43 10.24 -7.03
CA THR A 81 7.15 9.13 -6.12
C THR A 81 6.66 9.72 -4.81
N ALA A 82 5.61 9.13 -4.25
CA ALA A 82 5.01 9.60 -3.01
C ALA A 82 5.81 9.13 -1.79
N GLY A 83 6.37 7.93 -1.86
CA GLY A 83 7.27 7.36 -0.88
C GLY A 83 8.52 6.76 -1.52
N LYS A 84 9.54 6.47 -0.71
CA LYS A 84 10.74 5.76 -1.10
C LYS A 84 11.50 5.24 0.11
N VAL A 85 11.75 3.94 0.15
CA VAL A 85 12.71 3.31 1.06
C VAL A 85 14.11 3.43 0.44
N LEU A 86 15.07 3.93 1.22
CA LEU A 86 16.48 3.89 0.91
C LEU A 86 17.12 2.78 1.73
N ALA A 87 17.75 1.84 1.04
CA ALA A 87 18.42 0.70 1.64
C ALA A 87 19.85 0.59 1.14
N ILE A 88 20.72 -0.01 1.93
CA ILE A 88 22.09 -0.33 1.53
C ILE A 88 22.03 -1.45 0.48
N GLN A 89 22.72 -1.26 -0.63
CA GLN A 89 22.69 -2.20 -1.73
C GLN A 89 23.22 -3.59 -1.29
N ALA A 90 22.48 -4.63 -1.64
CA ALA A 90 22.78 -6.03 -1.29
C ALA A 90 22.88 -6.28 0.23
N SER A 91 22.13 -5.51 1.03
CA SER A 91 22.03 -5.64 2.48
C SER A 91 20.55 -5.73 2.88
N ASP A 92 20.30 -6.16 4.10
CA ASP A 92 19.01 -6.13 4.79
C ASP A 92 18.76 -4.80 5.53
N GLN A 93 19.69 -3.84 5.45
CA GLN A 93 19.63 -2.59 6.18
C GLN A 93 18.86 -1.52 5.41
N VAL A 94 17.91 -0.88 6.08
CA VAL A 94 17.20 0.29 5.63
C VAL A 94 17.85 1.54 6.23
N GLU A 95 18.28 2.47 5.39
CA GLU A 95 18.91 3.72 5.83
C GLU A 95 17.88 4.77 6.29
N LEU A 96 16.79 4.91 5.52
CA LEU A 96 15.70 5.84 5.83
C LEU A 96 14.48 5.58 4.95
N ILE A 97 13.33 6.10 5.39
CA ILE A 97 12.11 6.15 4.59
C ILE A 97 11.79 7.61 4.31
N ARG A 98 11.60 7.96 3.04
CA ARG A 98 11.34 9.33 2.62
C ARG A 98 9.98 9.46 1.96
N TYR A 99 9.20 10.44 2.37
CA TYR A 99 7.87 10.72 1.86
C TYR A 99 7.75 12.09 1.23
N ALA A 100 6.92 12.20 0.19
CA ALA A 100 6.68 13.45 -0.52
C ALA A 100 5.59 14.27 0.18
N TYR A 101 5.94 15.45 0.71
CA TYR A 101 4.95 16.37 1.29
C TYR A 101 3.86 16.78 0.31
N GLY A 102 4.22 16.94 -0.99
CA GLY A 102 3.27 17.28 -2.04
C GLY A 102 2.22 16.19 -2.30
N ALA A 103 2.56 14.91 -2.11
CA ALA A 103 1.61 13.82 -2.21
C ALA A 103 0.57 13.88 -1.09
N TYR A 104 1.02 14.00 0.15
CA TYR A 104 0.15 14.21 1.31
C TYR A 104 -0.78 15.42 1.13
N LYS A 105 -0.26 16.57 0.72
CA LYS A 105 -1.07 17.78 0.49
C LYS A 105 -2.09 17.65 -0.65
N LYS A 106 -1.86 16.77 -1.61
CA LYS A 106 -2.77 16.54 -2.75
C LYS A 106 -3.87 15.53 -2.43
N TRP A 107 -3.55 14.50 -1.66
CA TRP A 107 -4.41 13.34 -1.44
C TRP A 107 -5.10 13.31 -0.07
N GLY A 108 -4.57 14.05 0.92
CA GLY A 108 -4.96 13.91 2.30
C GLY A 108 -4.38 12.67 2.97
N TRP A 109 -4.75 12.46 4.25
CA TRP A 109 -4.21 11.37 5.05
C TRP A 109 -4.63 9.99 4.55
N GLU A 110 -5.91 9.78 4.30
CA GLU A 110 -6.45 8.46 3.95
C GLU A 110 -5.70 7.80 2.78
N GLN A 111 -5.63 8.50 1.64
CA GLN A 111 -4.90 8.00 0.47
C GLN A 111 -3.38 7.99 0.69
N PHE A 112 -2.85 8.88 1.52
CA PHE A 112 -1.44 8.91 1.83
C PHE A 112 -1.01 7.75 2.74
N ALA A 113 -1.87 7.27 3.65
CA ALA A 113 -1.66 6.10 4.49
C ALA A 113 -1.39 4.83 3.64
N GLU A 114 -2.04 4.69 2.48
CA GLU A 114 -1.73 3.61 1.54
C GLU A 114 -0.26 3.65 1.06
N THR A 115 0.29 4.85 0.85
CA THR A 115 1.71 5.00 0.52
C THR A 115 2.60 4.58 1.68
N ILE A 116 2.22 4.88 2.92
CA ILE A 116 2.99 4.46 4.10
C ILE A 116 3.03 2.95 4.17
N ARG A 117 1.88 2.28 4.04
CA ARG A 117 1.80 0.81 4.01
C ARG A 117 2.59 0.20 2.85
N HIS A 118 2.61 0.85 1.67
CA HIS A 118 3.42 0.45 0.54
C HIS A 118 4.92 0.46 0.87
N GLU A 119 5.41 1.52 1.49
CA GLU A 119 6.83 1.62 1.87
C GLU A 119 7.19 0.62 2.97
N LEU A 120 6.27 0.28 3.90
CA LEU A 120 6.50 -0.75 4.90
C LEU A 120 6.65 -2.16 4.27
N ILE A 121 5.96 -2.46 3.16
CA ILE A 121 6.23 -3.69 2.40
C ILE A 121 7.68 -3.68 1.87
N HIS A 122 8.20 -2.53 1.41
CA HIS A 122 9.60 -2.44 1.00
C HIS A 122 10.55 -2.66 2.17
N VAL A 123 10.28 -2.10 3.35
CA VAL A 123 11.05 -2.37 4.57
C VAL A 123 11.08 -3.86 4.86
N HIS A 124 9.90 -4.51 4.90
CA HIS A 124 9.77 -5.95 5.13
C HIS A 124 10.58 -6.77 4.12
N THR A 125 10.47 -6.44 2.83
CA THR A 125 11.17 -7.21 1.78
C THR A 125 12.68 -6.98 1.77
N VAL A 126 13.13 -5.81 2.20
CA VAL A 126 14.57 -5.51 2.38
C VAL A 126 15.11 -6.26 3.59
N GLN A 127 14.52 -6.09 4.76
CA GLN A 127 15.03 -6.65 6.01
C GLN A 127 15.04 -8.19 6.02
N ASN A 128 14.02 -8.84 5.43
CA ASN A 128 13.90 -10.28 5.50
C ASN A 128 14.48 -11.02 4.27
N TYR A 129 14.64 -10.31 3.14
CA TYR A 129 14.99 -10.97 1.87
C TYR A 129 16.03 -10.20 1.05
N SER A 130 16.56 -9.06 1.54
CA SER A 130 17.47 -8.15 0.82
C SER A 130 16.95 -7.74 -0.57
N ARG A 131 15.61 -7.51 -0.69
CA ARG A 131 14.93 -7.23 -1.95
C ARG A 131 14.08 -5.98 -1.86
N GLY A 132 14.42 -4.94 -2.60
CA GLY A 132 13.72 -3.65 -2.63
C GLY A 132 12.73 -3.45 -3.80
N GLY A 133 12.46 -4.46 -4.62
CA GLY A 133 11.64 -4.30 -5.83
C GLY A 133 10.22 -4.86 -5.71
N HIS A 134 9.33 -4.48 -6.64
CA HIS A 134 7.93 -4.95 -6.72
C HIS A 134 7.80 -6.38 -7.33
N GLY A 135 8.59 -7.33 -6.83
CA GLY A 135 8.57 -8.73 -7.25
C GLY A 135 7.33 -9.50 -6.80
N LYS A 136 7.36 -10.84 -6.90
CA LYS A 136 6.23 -11.70 -6.48
C LYS A 136 5.91 -11.55 -4.99
N LEU A 137 6.94 -11.52 -4.15
CA LEU A 137 6.78 -11.35 -2.70
C LEU A 137 6.12 -10.01 -2.35
N PHE A 138 6.59 -8.88 -2.93
CA PHE A 138 5.94 -7.59 -2.73
C PHE A 138 4.46 -7.65 -3.12
N LYS A 139 4.15 -8.24 -4.28
CA LYS A 139 2.78 -8.32 -4.80
C LYS A 139 1.84 -9.14 -3.91
N SER A 140 2.34 -10.19 -3.24
CA SER A 140 1.52 -10.99 -2.32
C SER A 140 1.16 -10.26 -1.03
N LEU A 141 1.86 -9.17 -0.70
CA LEU A 141 1.61 -8.36 0.49
C LEU A 141 0.72 -7.13 0.21
N VAL A 142 0.49 -6.78 -1.06
CA VAL A 142 -0.28 -5.57 -1.43
C VAL A 142 -1.71 -5.61 -0.91
N GLU A 143 -2.42 -6.71 -1.13
CA GLU A 143 -3.81 -6.89 -0.68
C GLU A 143 -3.91 -7.00 0.86
N PRO A 144 -3.13 -7.87 1.54
CA PRO A 144 -3.13 -7.92 3.01
C PRO A 144 -2.80 -6.60 3.70
N MET A 145 -1.98 -5.76 3.07
CA MET A 145 -1.59 -4.44 3.58
C MET A 145 -2.55 -3.32 3.16
N ASN A 146 -3.67 -3.64 2.53
CA ASN A 146 -4.65 -2.66 2.03
C ASN A 146 -3.98 -1.46 1.32
N THR A 147 -3.13 -1.75 0.33
CA THR A 147 -2.39 -0.73 -0.42
C THR A 147 -2.36 -1.05 -1.92
N HIS A 148 -1.73 -0.20 -2.72
CA HIS A 148 -1.62 -0.35 -4.16
C HIS A 148 -0.15 -0.47 -4.60
N ARG A 149 0.08 -1.17 -5.71
CA ARG A 149 1.41 -1.29 -6.32
C ARG A 149 1.94 0.05 -6.88
N HIS A 150 1.06 0.91 -7.31
CA HIS A 150 1.36 2.18 -7.96
C HIS A 150 0.41 3.25 -7.44
N CYS A 151 0.97 4.32 -6.91
CA CYS A 151 0.21 5.50 -6.55
C CYS A 151 -0.13 6.34 -7.80
N GLU A 152 -1.18 7.12 -7.70
CA GLU A 152 -1.53 8.13 -8.68
C GLU A 152 -0.48 9.25 -8.75
N SER A 153 -0.52 10.02 -9.83
CA SER A 153 0.35 11.19 -9.93
C SER A 153 -0.23 12.37 -9.15
N PHE A 154 0.54 12.89 -8.21
CA PHE A 154 0.13 14.03 -7.38
C PHE A 154 0.65 15.40 -7.87
N SER A 155 1.47 15.43 -8.91
CA SER A 155 2.17 16.64 -9.35
C SER A 155 2.10 16.88 -10.87
N THR A 156 1.11 16.30 -11.54
CA THR A 156 0.92 16.48 -12.99
C THR A 156 0.74 17.95 -13.34
N ASP A 157 -0.04 18.69 -12.54
CA ASP A 157 -0.35 20.10 -12.75
C ASP A 157 0.88 21.02 -12.59
N GLU A 158 1.89 20.57 -11.82
CA GLU A 158 3.15 21.29 -11.62
C GLU A 158 4.19 21.00 -12.71
N ALA A 159 3.92 20.04 -13.60
CA ALA A 159 4.86 19.67 -14.64
C ALA A 159 5.01 20.77 -15.69
N LYS A 160 6.25 21.01 -16.12
CA LYS A 160 6.55 22.03 -17.15
C LYS A 160 6.10 21.62 -18.54
N TYR A 161 6.08 20.32 -18.81
CA TYR A 161 5.80 19.76 -20.13
C TYR A 161 4.79 18.65 -20.02
N HIS A 162 3.70 18.75 -20.76
CA HIS A 162 2.73 17.71 -20.96
C HIS A 162 2.94 17.09 -22.35
N LEU A 163 2.89 15.75 -22.43
CA LEU A 163 3.03 15.02 -23.67
C LEU A 163 1.71 14.32 -23.98
N PHE A 164 1.17 14.60 -25.13
CA PHE A 164 -0.10 14.07 -25.61
C PHE A 164 0.10 13.14 -26.79
N CYS A 165 -0.79 12.18 -26.93
CA CYS A 165 -0.92 11.38 -28.14
C CYS A 165 -1.47 12.24 -29.27
N THR A 166 -0.83 12.23 -30.46
CA THR A 166 -1.31 13.02 -31.62
C THR A 166 -2.60 12.50 -32.21
N GLU A 167 -2.98 11.25 -31.94
CA GLU A 167 -4.17 10.61 -32.50
C GLU A 167 -5.42 10.84 -31.64
N CYS A 168 -5.34 10.56 -30.33
CA CYS A 168 -6.49 10.61 -29.42
C CYS A 168 -6.42 11.70 -28.36
N ASP A 169 -5.43 12.56 -28.42
CA ASP A 169 -5.20 13.71 -27.54
C ASP A 169 -5.08 13.37 -26.05
N LYS A 170 -4.90 12.10 -25.71
CA LYS A 170 -4.73 11.66 -24.33
C LYS A 170 -3.38 12.12 -23.79
N LEU A 171 -3.37 12.67 -22.58
CA LEU A 171 -2.13 12.93 -21.82
C LEU A 171 -1.46 11.58 -21.51
N VAL A 172 -0.26 11.36 -22.05
CA VAL A 172 0.47 10.09 -21.91
C VAL A 172 1.69 10.19 -21.02
N ALA A 173 2.20 11.40 -20.79
CA ALA A 173 3.29 11.65 -19.84
C ALA A 173 3.38 13.15 -19.49
N HIS A 174 3.99 13.41 -18.33
CA HIS A 174 4.37 14.76 -17.93
C HIS A 174 5.86 14.80 -17.52
N LYS A 175 6.51 15.93 -17.67
CA LYS A 175 7.94 16.11 -17.39
C LYS A 175 8.21 17.44 -16.72
N PHE A 176 9.09 17.40 -15.71
CA PHE A 176 9.55 18.59 -14.99
C PHE A 176 10.80 19.22 -15.62
N ARG A 177 11.48 18.49 -16.49
CA ARG A 177 12.72 18.90 -17.16
C ARG A 177 12.65 18.61 -18.65
N ARG A 178 13.43 19.36 -19.44
CA ARG A 178 13.54 19.18 -20.89
C ARG A 178 14.32 17.90 -21.22
N SER A 179 13.64 16.74 -21.08
CA SER A 179 14.17 15.41 -21.40
C SER A 179 14.30 15.17 -22.91
N LYS A 180 14.91 14.05 -23.31
CA LYS A 180 14.96 13.65 -24.75
C LYS A 180 13.56 13.56 -25.35
N THR A 181 12.60 12.97 -24.62
CA THR A 181 11.20 12.86 -25.07
C THR A 181 10.54 14.22 -25.30
N VAL A 182 10.91 15.24 -24.53
CA VAL A 182 10.39 16.61 -24.71
C VAL A 182 11.07 17.32 -25.89
N LYS A 183 12.34 17.01 -26.17
CA LYS A 183 13.11 17.62 -27.25
C LYS A 183 12.78 17.06 -28.64
N GLN A 184 12.41 15.79 -28.68
CA GLN A 184 12.20 15.03 -29.90
C GLN A 184 10.99 14.09 -29.71
N PRO A 185 9.78 14.64 -29.49
CA PRO A 185 8.59 13.85 -29.16
C PRO A 185 8.16 12.94 -30.31
N GLU A 186 8.46 13.32 -31.55
CA GLU A 186 8.17 12.57 -32.77
C GLU A 186 8.87 11.21 -32.83
N ASN A 187 9.98 11.03 -32.11
CA ASN A 187 10.73 9.77 -32.02
C ASN A 187 10.12 8.77 -31.03
N TYR A 188 9.06 9.16 -30.33
CA TYR A 188 8.40 8.33 -29.33
C TYR A 188 6.95 8.02 -29.76
N ARG A 189 6.43 6.90 -29.25
CA ARG A 189 5.06 6.44 -29.54
C ARG A 189 4.24 6.35 -28.25
N SER A 190 2.97 6.74 -28.37
CA SER A 190 1.99 6.58 -27.29
C SER A 190 1.63 5.11 -27.12
N ARG A 191 1.33 4.70 -25.89
CA ARG A 191 0.84 3.34 -25.60
C ARG A 191 -0.63 3.13 -26.03
N CYS A 192 -1.41 4.21 -26.12
CA CYS A 192 -2.84 4.14 -26.47
C CYS A 192 -3.08 3.86 -27.96
N CYS A 193 -2.43 4.59 -28.86
CA CYS A 193 -2.69 4.53 -30.31
C CYS A 193 -1.44 4.20 -31.13
N ASN A 194 -0.29 3.97 -30.48
CA ASN A 194 1.01 3.83 -31.15
C ASN A 194 1.37 5.03 -32.08
N ALA A 195 0.79 6.20 -31.83
CA ALA A 195 1.00 7.43 -32.58
C ALA A 195 2.16 8.26 -32.01
N PRO A 196 2.74 9.20 -32.81
CA PRO A 196 3.73 10.15 -32.31
C PRO A 196 3.22 10.96 -31.11
N LEU A 197 4.14 11.59 -30.39
CA LEU A 197 3.79 12.49 -29.28
C LEU A 197 3.91 13.93 -29.71
N ARG A 198 3.05 14.81 -29.18
CA ARG A 198 3.19 16.24 -29.17
C ARG A 198 3.45 16.75 -27.76
N VAL A 199 4.15 17.87 -27.65
CA VAL A 199 4.51 18.49 -26.38
C VAL A 199 3.80 19.83 -26.24
N GLU A 200 3.20 20.02 -25.08
CA GLU A 200 2.72 21.33 -24.64
C GLU A 200 3.56 21.82 -23.46
N ASN A 201 3.87 23.11 -23.48
CA ASN A 201 4.55 23.79 -22.38
C ASN A 201 3.49 24.35 -21.43
N ASN A 202 3.46 23.86 -20.20
CA ASN A 202 2.48 24.22 -19.18
C ASN A 202 2.85 25.53 -18.43
N ARG A 203 3.98 26.15 -18.79
CA ARG A 203 4.46 27.43 -18.20
C ARG A 203 5.11 28.32 -19.25
#